data_ae0169a1ce3544bb68e7d326b118cd2a
#
_entry.id   ae0169a1ce3544bb68e7d326b118cd2a
#
_cell.length_a   1.000
_cell.length_b   1.000
_cell.length_c   1.000
_cell.angle_alpha   90.00
_cell.angle_beta   90.00
_cell.angle_gamma   90.00
#
_symmetry.space_group_name_H-M   'P 1'
#
loop_
_entity.id
_entity.type
_entity.pdbx_description
1 polymer ?
#
loop_
_entity_poly.entity_id
_entity_poly.type
_entity_poly.pdbx_seq_one_letter_code
_entity_poly.pdbx_strand_id
1 'polypeptide(L)'
;MILCAFCGIAQAQPERPKLVVGIVIDQMRWDYLYRYYARYEEGGFKRMLGEGFNVENCQIPYIPSVTAIGHTSIWTGSVPSIHGIAGNSFYENGKFVYCTEDQTVKPVGSNGKAGFMSPRKMWTTTIGDELRLATNNRSKVIGVALKDRASILPAGHHANGAFWFDDEAGRFITSSFYMDKLPEWVNKFNKQKLPEKYLSQKWETLYPIDSYTQSAADVNNYENEFMEGVKAQFPIDLPAIYKKKGYGIIRSTPFGCNLTFDIAKAAIEGENLGRNSDTDVLTISCSSTDYIGHQVGVNAIETEDCYLRLDKALADFFDYLDKTIGKGNYLAFLTADHGGVNNATFLKDQKIPDGIWNKKGLVEKLNDMLKAQFNTDKKLVLSIKNYQVFFDTTAIEEANIDYAAVKQSVVNRLKKEHDVHYAFDMEKTSTESIPEQLKFRAINGYNRERSGGVQVVLKPAHYEYYSPKGTSHGAWNPYDIHIPCLFMGWHIQHGATTQPHFMTDIAATVCALLHIQAPNGCIGTPIF
;
A
#
# COMPACT_ATOMS: atom_id res chain seq x y z
N MET A 1 45.81 50.10 14.39
CA MET A 1 45.29 48.79 14.72
C MET A 1 43.83 48.80 14.27
N ILE A 2 43.53 48.27 13.04
CA ILE A 2 42.20 48.27 12.45
C ILE A 2 41.54 46.97 12.87
N LEU A 3 40.49 47.05 13.69
CA LEU A 3 39.68 45.92 14.12
C LEU A 3 38.70 45.61 12.96
N CYS A 4 38.98 44.58 12.15
CA CYS A 4 38.02 44.04 11.22
C CYS A 4 36.97 43.22 11.99
N ALA A 5 35.79 43.80 12.20
CA ALA A 5 34.64 43.06 12.68
C ALA A 5 34.16 42.12 11.52
N PHE A 6 34.44 40.86 11.63
CA PHE A 6 33.78 39.84 10.82
C PHE A 6 32.31 39.70 11.28
N CYS A 7 31.40 40.43 10.66
CA CYS A 7 29.98 40.08 10.69
C CYS A 7 29.82 38.77 9.90
N GLY A 8 29.83 37.65 10.61
CA GLY A 8 29.38 36.39 10.05
C GLY A 8 27.90 36.54 9.69
N ILE A 9 27.61 36.61 8.39
CA ILE A 9 26.25 36.46 7.89
C ILE A 9 25.89 35.02 8.25
N ALA A 10 25.17 34.82 9.36
CA ALA A 10 24.49 33.55 9.62
C ALA A 10 23.51 33.37 8.49
N GLN A 11 23.85 32.55 7.51
CA GLN A 11 22.95 32.16 6.44
C GLN A 11 21.80 31.41 7.12
N ALA A 12 20.62 32.02 7.19
CA ALA A 12 19.45 31.39 7.76
C ALA A 12 19.22 30.05 7.02
N GLN A 13 19.14 28.98 7.78
CA GLN A 13 18.75 27.70 7.18
C GLN A 13 17.36 27.86 6.52
N PRO A 14 17.11 27.19 5.37
CA PRO A 14 15.80 27.26 4.74
C PRO A 14 14.73 26.79 5.74
N GLU A 15 13.63 27.52 5.79
CA GLU A 15 12.50 27.14 6.63
C GLU A 15 11.97 25.77 6.20
N ARG A 16 11.60 24.95 7.18
CA ARG A 16 11.05 23.61 6.98
C ARG A 16 9.88 23.39 7.94
N PRO A 17 8.93 22.50 7.60
CA PRO A 17 7.89 22.10 8.54
C PRO A 17 8.52 21.40 9.76
N LYS A 18 7.87 21.46 10.89
CA LYS A 18 8.31 20.71 12.08
C LYS A 18 8.10 19.21 11.91
N LEU A 19 7.05 18.83 11.19
CA LEU A 19 6.66 17.42 10.96
C LEU A 19 6.15 17.23 9.54
N VAL A 20 6.59 16.16 8.88
CA VAL A 20 5.96 15.63 7.68
C VAL A 20 5.12 14.42 8.08
N VAL A 21 3.85 14.41 7.72
CA VAL A 21 2.93 13.30 7.95
C VAL A 21 2.43 12.77 6.61
N GLY A 22 2.81 11.56 6.25
CA GLY A 22 2.26 10.90 5.06
C GLY A 22 1.25 9.83 5.46
N ILE A 23 0.04 9.95 4.94
CA ILE A 23 -1.08 9.04 5.21
C ILE A 23 -1.40 8.27 3.95
N VAL A 24 -1.24 6.95 3.99
CA VAL A 24 -1.63 6.05 2.91
C VAL A 24 -2.88 5.29 3.32
N ILE A 25 -3.94 5.43 2.54
CA ILE A 25 -5.19 4.68 2.71
C ILE A 25 -5.17 3.50 1.75
N ASP A 26 -4.92 2.32 2.28
CA ASP A 26 -4.76 1.09 1.50
C ASP A 26 -6.04 0.77 0.71
N GLN A 27 -5.92 0.53 -0.59
CA GLN A 27 -7.02 0.25 -1.53
C GLN A 27 -8.02 1.41 -1.70
N MET A 28 -7.60 2.68 -1.49
CA MET A 28 -8.52 3.79 -1.69
C MET A 28 -8.61 4.19 -3.15
N ARG A 29 -9.78 4.02 -3.73
CA ARG A 29 -10.11 4.55 -5.06
C ARG A 29 -10.24 6.08 -5.01
N TRP A 30 -9.81 6.74 -6.08
CA TRP A 30 -9.95 8.20 -6.21
C TRP A 30 -11.40 8.67 -6.08
N ASP A 31 -12.35 7.92 -6.66
CA ASP A 31 -13.76 8.30 -6.67
C ASP A 31 -14.42 8.29 -5.27
N TYR A 32 -13.82 7.66 -4.26
CA TYR A 32 -14.34 7.70 -2.89
C TYR A 32 -14.30 9.08 -2.26
N LEU A 33 -13.39 9.96 -2.68
CA LEU A 33 -13.39 11.38 -2.26
C LEU A 33 -14.69 12.09 -2.61
N TYR A 34 -15.31 11.72 -3.74
CA TYR A 34 -16.52 12.39 -4.28
C TYR A 34 -17.78 11.55 -4.06
N ARG A 35 -17.66 10.23 -4.12
CA ARG A 35 -18.79 9.31 -3.92
C ARG A 35 -19.45 9.48 -2.56
N TYR A 36 -18.65 9.70 -1.53
CA TYR A 36 -19.12 9.89 -0.16
C TYR A 36 -19.07 11.35 0.31
N TYR A 37 -18.74 12.30 -0.56
CA TYR A 37 -18.46 13.70 -0.24
C TYR A 37 -19.55 14.35 0.63
N ALA A 38 -20.83 14.17 0.25
CA ALA A 38 -21.95 14.76 0.97
C ALA A 38 -22.09 14.29 2.42
N ARG A 39 -21.45 13.17 2.77
CA ARG A 39 -21.52 12.53 4.09
C ARG A 39 -20.28 12.74 4.95
N TYR A 40 -19.19 13.20 4.36
CA TYR A 40 -17.98 13.54 5.10
C TYR A 40 -18.18 14.76 5.98
N GLU A 41 -17.49 14.77 7.13
CA GLU A 41 -17.44 15.93 8.02
C GLU A 41 -16.43 16.97 7.50
N GLU A 42 -16.51 18.20 8.00
CA GLU A 42 -15.65 19.30 7.52
C GLU A 42 -14.18 19.14 7.90
N GLY A 43 -13.85 18.37 8.94
CA GLY A 43 -12.49 18.24 9.49
C GLY A 43 -11.59 17.21 8.84
N GLY A 44 -12.15 16.26 8.08
CA GLY A 44 -11.45 15.13 7.47
C GLY A 44 -11.08 15.34 6.00
N PHE A 45 -11.62 14.51 5.10
CA PHE A 45 -11.37 14.62 3.66
C PHE A 45 -11.78 15.97 3.08
N LYS A 46 -12.90 16.54 3.52
CA LYS A 46 -13.32 17.88 3.07
C LYS A 46 -12.33 18.95 3.45
N ARG A 47 -11.71 18.87 4.63
CA ARG A 47 -10.66 19.81 5.03
C ARG A 47 -9.47 19.75 4.08
N MET A 48 -9.00 18.54 3.73
CA MET A 48 -7.90 18.39 2.78
C MET A 48 -8.24 18.92 1.39
N LEU A 49 -9.47 18.70 0.92
CA LEU A 49 -9.96 19.24 -0.37
C LEU A 49 -10.16 20.75 -0.33
N GLY A 50 -10.60 21.31 0.79
CA GLY A 50 -10.95 22.73 0.93
C GLY A 50 -9.81 23.65 1.38
N GLU A 51 -8.82 23.13 2.12
CA GLU A 51 -7.64 23.90 2.59
C GLU A 51 -6.36 23.51 1.82
N GLY A 52 -6.31 22.33 1.21
CA GLY A 52 -5.12 21.75 0.59
C GLY A 52 -5.05 21.87 -0.92
N PHE A 53 -4.08 21.17 -1.50
CA PHE A 53 -3.89 21.05 -2.95
C PHE A 53 -4.27 19.63 -3.40
N ASN A 54 -5.18 19.53 -4.37
CA ASN A 54 -5.71 18.28 -4.91
C ASN A 54 -5.11 17.96 -6.28
N VAL A 55 -4.45 16.84 -6.41
CA VAL A 55 -3.98 16.28 -7.68
C VAL A 55 -5.05 15.34 -8.22
N GLU A 56 -5.97 15.88 -9.04
CA GLU A 56 -7.15 15.18 -9.55
C GLU A 56 -6.81 13.97 -10.42
N ASN A 57 -5.63 13.94 -11.04
CA ASN A 57 -5.21 12.89 -11.96
C ASN A 57 -3.87 12.29 -11.54
N CYS A 58 -3.86 11.69 -10.34
CA CYS A 58 -2.71 10.95 -9.83
C CYS A 58 -2.85 9.47 -10.17
N GLN A 59 -1.83 8.88 -10.80
CA GLN A 59 -1.86 7.51 -11.30
C GLN A 59 -0.67 6.68 -10.82
N ILE A 60 -0.84 5.36 -10.85
CA ILE A 60 0.24 4.40 -10.60
C ILE A 60 1.01 4.17 -11.91
N PRO A 61 2.35 4.35 -11.92
CA PRO A 61 3.16 4.25 -13.14
C PRO A 61 3.66 2.83 -13.47
N TYR A 62 3.18 1.78 -12.82
CA TYR A 62 3.65 0.40 -12.98
C TYR A 62 2.51 -0.62 -12.87
N ILE A 63 2.81 -1.90 -13.13
CA ILE A 63 2.03 -3.09 -12.79
C ILE A 63 2.97 -4.16 -12.20
N PRO A 64 2.45 -5.00 -11.28
CA PRO A 64 1.11 -5.01 -10.68
C PRO A 64 0.91 -3.93 -9.60
N SER A 65 -0.33 -3.43 -9.46
CA SER A 65 -0.70 -2.46 -8.42
C SER A 65 -1.04 -3.20 -7.11
N VAL A 66 -0.04 -3.40 -6.27
CA VAL A 66 -0.15 -4.14 -4.99
C VAL A 66 0.55 -3.42 -3.84
N THR A 67 0.11 -3.71 -2.60
CA THR A 67 0.46 -2.97 -1.38
C THR A 67 1.96 -2.68 -1.22
N ALA A 68 2.83 -3.70 -1.30
CA ALA A 68 4.26 -3.49 -1.06
C ALA A 68 4.89 -2.54 -2.08
N ILE A 69 4.50 -2.67 -3.35
CA ILE A 69 5.00 -1.80 -4.42
C ILE A 69 4.51 -0.37 -4.19
N GLY A 70 3.21 -0.18 -3.94
CA GLY A 70 2.60 1.13 -3.75
C GLY A 70 3.24 1.91 -2.62
N HIS A 71 3.33 1.29 -1.44
CA HIS A 71 3.99 1.91 -0.29
C HIS A 71 5.45 2.25 -0.56
N THR A 72 6.20 1.36 -1.23
CA THR A 72 7.59 1.66 -1.61
C THR A 72 7.66 2.83 -2.57
N SER A 73 6.84 2.83 -3.63
CA SER A 73 6.90 3.85 -4.69
C SER A 73 6.53 5.25 -4.20
N ILE A 74 5.54 5.37 -3.29
CA ILE A 74 5.16 6.64 -2.67
C ILE A 74 6.35 7.28 -1.93
N TRP A 75 7.07 6.48 -1.14
CA TRP A 75 8.10 6.99 -0.25
C TRP A 75 9.50 7.07 -0.86
N THR A 76 9.73 6.36 -1.97
CA THR A 76 11.01 6.39 -2.69
C THR A 76 10.97 7.25 -3.95
N GLY A 77 9.77 7.61 -4.45
CA GLY A 77 9.61 8.24 -5.76
C GLY A 77 10.03 7.34 -6.93
N SER A 78 10.11 6.02 -6.72
CA SER A 78 10.69 5.05 -7.63
C SER A 78 9.69 3.98 -8.07
N VAL A 79 10.12 3.03 -8.87
CA VAL A 79 9.30 1.95 -9.45
C VAL A 79 9.96 0.58 -9.26
N PRO A 80 9.22 -0.54 -9.37
CA PRO A 80 9.75 -1.90 -9.14
C PRO A 80 11.05 -2.24 -9.86
N SER A 81 11.21 -1.79 -11.10
CA SER A 81 12.43 -2.00 -11.88
C SER A 81 13.68 -1.39 -11.23
N ILE A 82 13.51 -0.40 -10.34
CA ILE A 82 14.60 0.35 -9.69
C ILE A 82 14.66 0.01 -8.20
N HIS A 83 13.54 0.14 -7.44
CA HIS A 83 13.56 -0.10 -5.99
C HIS A 83 13.55 -1.57 -5.59
N GLY A 84 13.36 -2.50 -6.54
CA GLY A 84 13.51 -3.94 -6.34
C GLY A 84 12.33 -4.65 -5.68
N ILE A 85 11.32 -3.95 -5.15
CA ILE A 85 10.12 -4.58 -4.60
C ILE A 85 9.15 -4.89 -5.75
N ALA A 86 9.17 -6.13 -6.22
CA ALA A 86 8.42 -6.58 -7.39
C ALA A 86 7.01 -7.13 -7.08
N GLY A 87 6.61 -7.13 -5.81
CA GLY A 87 5.30 -7.61 -5.34
C GLY A 87 5.26 -7.71 -3.82
N ASN A 88 4.13 -8.15 -3.27
CA ASN A 88 4.06 -8.53 -1.86
C ASN A 88 4.97 -9.75 -1.57
N SER A 89 5.14 -10.59 -2.58
CA SER A 89 6.12 -11.68 -2.60
C SER A 89 6.64 -11.85 -4.02
N PHE A 90 7.87 -12.28 -4.17
CA PHE A 90 8.57 -12.46 -5.43
C PHE A 90 9.65 -13.54 -5.32
N TYR A 91 10.25 -13.93 -6.44
CA TYR A 91 11.40 -14.83 -6.41
C TYR A 91 12.69 -14.05 -6.20
N GLU A 92 13.55 -14.56 -5.35
CA GLU A 92 14.90 -14.04 -5.10
C GLU A 92 15.83 -15.24 -4.92
N ASN A 93 16.86 -15.35 -5.77
CA ASN A 93 17.80 -16.48 -5.78
C ASN A 93 17.07 -17.85 -5.84
N GLY A 94 16.07 -17.98 -6.71
CA GLY A 94 15.28 -19.20 -6.90
C GLY A 94 14.28 -19.53 -5.78
N LYS A 95 14.16 -18.70 -4.74
CA LYS A 95 13.23 -18.89 -3.62
C LYS A 95 12.10 -17.87 -3.67
N PHE A 96 10.89 -18.33 -3.40
CA PHE A 96 9.74 -17.42 -3.25
C PHE A 96 9.78 -16.81 -1.84
N VAL A 97 10.00 -15.49 -1.76
CA VAL A 97 10.20 -14.74 -0.52
C VAL A 97 9.16 -13.65 -0.35
N TYR A 98 8.83 -13.33 0.87
CA TYR A 98 7.99 -12.18 1.20
C TYR A 98 8.84 -10.89 1.21
N CYS A 99 8.25 -9.76 0.78
CA CYS A 99 8.97 -8.51 0.51
C CYS A 99 9.75 -7.91 1.68
N THR A 100 9.33 -8.17 2.90
CA THR A 100 10.00 -7.70 4.13
C THR A 100 10.62 -8.83 4.95
N GLU A 101 10.42 -10.09 4.57
CA GLU A 101 10.98 -11.24 5.31
C GLU A 101 12.50 -11.15 5.43
N ASP A 102 13.00 -11.28 6.66
CA ASP A 102 14.43 -11.25 6.97
C ASP A 102 14.74 -12.17 8.16
N GLN A 103 15.36 -13.31 7.89
CA GLN A 103 15.74 -14.28 8.90
C GLN A 103 17.01 -13.87 9.68
N THR A 104 17.66 -12.76 9.32
CA THR A 104 18.85 -12.25 10.01
C THR A 104 18.51 -11.35 11.20
N VAL A 105 17.24 -10.94 11.33
CA VAL A 105 16.73 -10.13 12.44
C VAL A 105 15.94 -11.00 13.43
N LYS A 106 15.61 -10.43 14.58
CA LYS A 106 14.81 -11.07 15.63
C LYS A 106 13.53 -10.27 15.89
N PRO A 107 12.43 -10.92 16.27
CA PRO A 107 11.24 -10.23 16.76
C PRO A 107 11.55 -9.41 18.01
N VAL A 108 10.96 -8.23 18.12
CA VAL A 108 11.05 -7.36 19.29
C VAL A 108 9.63 -6.95 19.70
N GLY A 109 9.21 -7.40 20.87
CA GLY A 109 7.85 -7.19 21.41
C GLY A 109 6.93 -8.39 21.26
N SER A 110 7.35 -9.44 20.54
CA SER A 110 6.67 -10.73 20.49
C SER A 110 7.70 -11.86 20.27
N ASN A 111 7.23 -13.11 20.40
CA ASN A 111 8.05 -14.30 20.12
C ASN A 111 7.63 -15.00 18.82
N GLY A 112 6.65 -14.42 18.10
CA GLY A 112 6.08 -14.98 16.89
C GLY A 112 6.91 -14.70 15.63
N LYS A 113 6.50 -15.29 14.51
CA LYS A 113 7.15 -15.10 13.20
C LYS A 113 6.97 -13.70 12.61
N ALA A 114 5.97 -12.95 13.08
CA ALA A 114 5.63 -11.62 12.58
C ALA A 114 6.76 -10.58 12.72
N GLY A 115 7.78 -10.85 13.54
CA GLY A 115 8.90 -9.92 13.76
C GLY A 115 10.16 -10.21 12.94
N PHE A 116 10.22 -11.26 12.10
CA PHE A 116 11.36 -11.52 11.21
C PHE A 116 11.25 -10.68 9.93
N MET A 117 11.21 -9.35 10.08
CA MET A 117 10.95 -8.41 9.00
C MET A 117 11.92 -7.23 9.02
N SER A 118 12.33 -6.77 7.83
CA SER A 118 13.19 -5.59 7.64
C SER A 118 13.00 -4.97 6.25
N PRO A 119 13.52 -3.77 5.98
CA PRO A 119 13.49 -3.14 4.65
C PRO A 119 14.59 -3.64 3.69
N ARG A 120 15.45 -4.58 4.08
CA ARG A 120 16.69 -4.93 3.34
C ARG A 120 16.51 -5.36 1.90
N LYS A 121 15.31 -5.81 1.50
CA LYS A 121 15.01 -6.16 0.12
C LYS A 121 14.71 -4.96 -0.78
N MET A 122 14.45 -3.79 -0.20
CA MET A 122 14.33 -2.53 -0.92
C MET A 122 15.72 -1.98 -1.24
N TRP A 123 15.97 -1.57 -2.50
CA TRP A 123 17.29 -1.16 -2.98
C TRP A 123 17.52 0.36 -2.93
N THR A 124 16.46 1.12 -2.69
CA THR A 124 16.51 2.59 -2.73
C THR A 124 16.27 3.20 -1.36
N THR A 125 16.74 4.42 -1.18
CA THR A 125 16.42 5.25 -0.01
C THR A 125 14.97 5.75 -0.08
N THR A 126 14.47 6.22 1.06
CA THR A 126 13.15 6.87 1.22
C THR A 126 13.31 8.36 1.52
N ILE A 127 12.20 9.12 1.50
CA ILE A 127 12.16 10.52 2.01
C ILE A 127 12.78 10.59 3.41
N GLY A 128 12.42 9.65 4.29
CA GLY A 128 12.93 9.59 5.66
C GLY A 128 14.43 9.34 5.74
N ASP A 129 14.95 8.43 4.91
CA ASP A 129 16.38 8.15 4.83
C ASP A 129 17.16 9.41 4.41
N GLU A 130 16.73 10.09 3.33
CA GLU A 130 17.38 11.31 2.83
C GLU A 130 17.30 12.47 3.84
N LEU A 131 16.16 12.63 4.53
CA LEU A 131 16.04 13.64 5.56
C LEU A 131 17.00 13.40 6.72
N ARG A 132 17.15 12.16 7.16
CA ARG A 132 18.12 11.81 8.21
C ARG A 132 19.56 12.06 7.77
N LEU A 133 19.89 11.74 6.52
CA LEU A 133 21.22 12.06 5.96
C LEU A 133 21.44 13.57 5.91
N ALA A 134 20.47 14.34 5.41
CA ALA A 134 20.55 15.80 5.30
C ALA A 134 20.65 16.51 6.66
N THR A 135 20.14 15.91 7.72
CA THR A 135 20.17 16.48 9.07
C THR A 135 21.23 15.84 9.98
N ASN A 136 22.14 15.04 9.42
CA ASN A 136 23.14 14.28 10.17
C ASN A 136 22.51 13.52 11.36
N ASN A 137 21.43 12.77 11.07
CA ASN A 137 20.68 11.91 11.99
C ASN A 137 19.90 12.63 13.13
N ARG A 138 19.72 13.96 13.07
CA ARG A 138 18.94 14.67 14.09
C ARG A 138 17.44 14.53 13.90
N SER A 139 16.97 14.43 12.64
CA SER A 139 15.57 14.13 12.33
C SER A 139 15.17 12.74 12.79
N LYS A 140 13.93 12.60 13.21
CA LYS A 140 13.32 11.31 13.54
C LYS A 140 12.38 10.84 12.45
N VAL A 141 12.37 9.55 12.21
CA VAL A 141 11.48 8.88 11.25
C VAL A 141 10.82 7.70 11.93
N ILE A 142 9.49 7.70 11.97
CA ILE A 142 8.69 6.63 12.56
C ILE A 142 7.63 6.16 11.56
N GLY A 143 7.51 4.83 11.41
CA GLY A 143 6.47 4.21 10.60
C GLY A 143 5.48 3.42 11.45
N VAL A 144 4.17 3.56 11.16
CA VAL A 144 3.11 2.82 11.84
C VAL A 144 2.07 2.30 10.86
N ALA A 145 1.71 1.02 10.98
CA ALA A 145 0.64 0.39 10.22
C ALA A 145 0.21 -0.92 10.88
N LEU A 146 -0.93 -1.47 10.47
CA LEU A 146 -1.24 -2.86 10.83
C LEU A 146 -0.41 -3.87 10.02
N LYS A 147 -0.22 -3.62 8.70
CA LYS A 147 0.63 -4.45 7.84
C LYS A 147 2.12 -4.09 8.05
N ASP A 148 2.98 -5.09 8.25
CA ASP A 148 4.44 -4.92 8.35
C ASP A 148 5.04 -4.16 7.16
N ARG A 149 4.75 -4.58 5.92
CA ARG A 149 5.24 -3.94 4.69
C ARG A 149 4.80 -2.48 4.55
N ALA A 150 3.63 -2.14 5.07
CA ALA A 150 3.09 -0.78 5.02
C ALA A 150 3.65 0.15 6.12
N SER A 151 4.33 -0.41 7.11
CA SER A 151 5.10 0.33 8.12
C SER A 151 6.59 0.41 7.75
N ILE A 152 7.17 -0.73 7.38
CA ILE A 152 8.62 -0.92 7.18
C ILE A 152 9.11 -0.21 5.90
N LEU A 153 8.45 -0.45 4.76
CA LEU A 153 8.92 0.08 3.47
C LEU A 153 8.83 1.63 3.41
N PRO A 154 7.76 2.27 3.92
CA PRO A 154 7.71 3.73 4.07
C PRO A 154 8.75 4.31 5.03
N ALA A 155 8.99 3.64 6.15
CA ALA A 155 9.97 4.10 7.14
C ALA A 155 11.40 4.07 6.60
N GLY A 156 11.72 3.09 5.75
CA GLY A 156 13.02 2.97 5.10
C GLY A 156 14.07 2.26 5.95
N HIS A 157 15.33 2.42 5.52
CA HIS A 157 16.49 1.73 6.10
C HIS A 157 17.02 2.40 7.37
N HIS A 158 16.86 3.71 7.46
CA HIS A 158 17.50 4.52 8.51
C HIS A 158 16.46 5.13 9.47
N ALA A 159 15.25 4.57 9.56
CA ALA A 159 14.24 5.02 10.50
C ALA A 159 14.64 4.79 11.95
N ASN A 160 14.11 5.61 12.86
CA ASN A 160 14.21 5.39 14.31
C ASN A 160 13.36 4.21 14.76
N GLY A 161 12.30 3.89 14.00
CA GLY A 161 11.48 2.72 14.22
C GLY A 161 10.37 2.56 13.20
N ALA A 162 10.00 1.31 12.94
CA ALA A 162 8.79 0.92 12.25
C ALA A 162 8.03 -0.04 13.15
N PHE A 163 6.73 0.19 13.34
CA PHE A 163 5.90 -0.58 14.24
C PHE A 163 4.68 -1.13 13.47
N TRP A 164 4.44 -2.43 13.60
CA TRP A 164 3.33 -3.13 12.95
C TRP A 164 2.62 -4.06 13.91
N PHE A 165 1.42 -4.46 13.55
CA PHE A 165 0.56 -5.26 14.42
C PHE A 165 0.83 -6.77 14.26
N ASP A 166 1.06 -7.44 15.37
CA ASP A 166 1.14 -8.89 15.47
C ASP A 166 -0.24 -9.46 15.83
N ASP A 167 -0.84 -10.18 14.89
CA ASP A 167 -2.19 -10.76 15.02
C ASP A 167 -2.27 -11.85 16.11
N GLU A 168 -1.18 -12.56 16.36
CA GLU A 168 -1.14 -13.60 17.38
C GLU A 168 -1.02 -12.97 18.78
N ALA A 169 -0.17 -11.96 18.91
CA ALA A 169 0.10 -11.29 20.17
C ALA A 169 -0.90 -10.16 20.51
N GLY A 170 -1.69 -9.70 19.54
CA GLY A 170 -2.66 -8.61 19.72
C GLY A 170 -2.02 -7.26 20.08
N ARG A 171 -0.82 -6.99 19.58
CA ARG A 171 -0.05 -5.79 19.94
C ARG A 171 0.87 -5.30 18.83
N PHE A 172 1.34 -4.06 18.96
CA PHE A 172 2.37 -3.54 18.07
C PHE A 172 3.75 -4.03 18.47
N ILE A 173 4.52 -4.41 17.46
CA ILE A 173 5.87 -4.97 17.56
C ILE A 173 6.81 -4.28 16.57
N THR A 174 8.09 -4.64 16.63
CA THR A 174 9.12 -4.27 15.67
C THR A 174 10.11 -5.44 15.50
N SER A 175 11.24 -5.19 14.88
CA SER A 175 12.34 -6.15 14.76
C SER A 175 13.67 -5.57 15.23
N SER A 176 14.65 -6.46 15.44
CA SER A 176 16.01 -6.06 15.80
C SER A 176 16.75 -5.33 14.68
N PHE A 177 16.14 -5.14 13.50
CA PHE A 177 16.66 -4.22 12.49
C PHE A 177 16.66 -2.78 13.00
N TYR A 178 15.61 -2.38 13.71
CA TYR A 178 15.44 -1.02 14.21
C TYR A 178 15.93 -0.84 15.64
N MET A 179 15.69 -1.81 16.52
CA MET A 179 16.02 -1.71 17.95
C MET A 179 16.02 -3.07 18.67
N ASP A 180 16.72 -3.16 19.78
CA ASP A 180 16.81 -4.39 20.57
C ASP A 180 15.63 -4.61 21.54
N LYS A 181 14.90 -3.57 21.88
CA LYS A 181 13.73 -3.59 22.79
C LYS A 181 12.73 -2.51 22.43
N LEU A 182 11.44 -2.79 22.66
CA LEU A 182 10.37 -1.80 22.44
C LEU A 182 10.60 -0.56 23.33
N PRO A 183 10.39 0.65 22.78
CA PRO A 183 10.36 1.88 23.55
C PRO A 183 9.26 1.83 24.62
N GLU A 184 9.44 2.61 25.67
CA GLU A 184 8.47 2.64 26.79
C GLU A 184 7.08 3.08 26.33
N TRP A 185 6.98 4.01 25.39
CA TRP A 185 5.71 4.48 24.86
C TRP A 185 4.93 3.37 24.12
N VAL A 186 5.62 2.50 23.35
CA VAL A 186 4.98 1.33 22.70
C VAL A 186 4.49 0.35 23.75
N ASN A 187 5.31 0.07 24.78
CA ASN A 187 4.90 -0.80 25.88
C ASN A 187 3.68 -0.24 26.64
N LYS A 188 3.63 1.07 26.90
CA LYS A 188 2.47 1.76 27.51
C LYS A 188 1.25 1.66 26.60
N PHE A 189 1.42 1.88 25.29
CA PHE A 189 0.35 1.75 24.31
C PHE A 189 -0.23 0.33 24.30
N ASN A 190 0.61 -0.69 24.19
CA ASN A 190 0.19 -2.09 24.18
C ASN A 190 -0.53 -2.51 25.46
N LYS A 191 -0.15 -1.97 26.63
CA LYS A 191 -0.82 -2.22 27.93
C LYS A 191 -2.26 -1.70 27.98
N GLN A 192 -2.67 -0.78 27.12
CA GLN A 192 -4.04 -0.26 27.07
C GLN A 192 -5.04 -1.28 26.51
N LYS A 193 -4.55 -2.34 25.82
CA LYS A 193 -5.37 -3.41 25.24
C LYS A 193 -6.49 -2.87 24.35
N LEU A 194 -6.16 -1.87 23.51
CA LEU A 194 -7.14 -1.25 22.62
C LEU A 194 -7.78 -2.24 21.62
N PRO A 195 -7.03 -3.22 21.07
CA PRO A 195 -7.65 -4.23 20.18
C PRO A 195 -8.80 -4.97 20.87
N GLU A 196 -8.62 -5.40 22.14
CA GLU A 196 -9.68 -6.06 22.90
C GLU A 196 -10.90 -5.14 23.10
N LYS A 197 -10.67 -3.86 23.41
CA LYS A 197 -11.76 -2.88 23.58
C LYS A 197 -12.54 -2.70 22.29
N TYR A 198 -11.86 -2.54 21.15
CA TYR A 198 -12.50 -2.39 19.85
C TYR A 198 -13.26 -3.65 19.42
N LEU A 199 -12.73 -4.85 19.71
CA LEU A 199 -13.35 -6.12 19.34
C LEU A 199 -14.41 -6.61 20.35
N SER A 200 -14.58 -5.94 21.50
CA SER A 200 -15.60 -6.28 22.50
C SER A 200 -16.99 -5.71 22.18
N GLN A 201 -17.14 -4.91 21.13
CA GLN A 201 -18.39 -4.31 20.68
C GLN A 201 -18.85 -4.87 19.34
N LYS A 202 -20.13 -4.73 19.02
CA LYS A 202 -20.63 -4.99 17.68
C LYS A 202 -20.19 -3.86 16.74
N TRP A 203 -20.00 -4.18 15.47
CA TRP A 203 -19.90 -3.17 14.44
C TRP A 203 -21.30 -2.86 13.94
N GLU A 204 -21.85 -1.75 14.36
CA GLU A 204 -23.09 -1.17 13.90
C GLU A 204 -22.78 -0.06 12.90
N THR A 205 -23.70 0.25 11.98
CA THR A 205 -23.51 1.39 11.07
C THR A 205 -23.43 2.71 11.84
N LEU A 206 -22.56 3.62 11.40
CA LEU A 206 -22.34 4.94 12.03
C LEU A 206 -23.60 5.81 11.99
N TYR A 207 -24.38 5.68 10.92
CA TYR A 207 -25.63 6.38 10.70
C TYR A 207 -26.76 5.38 10.43
N PRO A 208 -28.04 5.81 10.41
CA PRO A 208 -29.16 4.91 10.06
C PRO A 208 -28.89 4.18 8.75
N ILE A 209 -29.08 2.86 8.73
CA ILE A 209 -28.69 2.00 7.61
C ILE A 209 -29.33 2.41 6.28
N ASP A 210 -30.57 2.89 6.32
CA ASP A 210 -31.31 3.36 5.13
C ASP A 210 -30.70 4.62 4.50
N SER A 211 -29.76 5.29 5.20
CA SER A 211 -29.04 6.45 4.68
C SER A 211 -27.84 6.09 3.81
N TYR A 212 -27.44 4.81 3.72
CA TYR A 212 -26.30 4.34 2.94
C TYR A 212 -26.69 4.12 1.47
N THR A 213 -27.10 5.20 0.81
CA THR A 213 -27.62 5.18 -0.57
C THR A 213 -26.53 5.11 -1.65
N GLN A 214 -25.26 5.21 -1.27
CA GLN A 214 -24.12 5.08 -2.17
C GLN A 214 -23.60 3.66 -2.28
N SER A 215 -24.18 2.74 -1.51
CA SER A 215 -23.80 1.33 -1.44
C SER A 215 -24.93 0.41 -1.90
N ALA A 216 -24.61 -0.86 -2.13
CA ALA A 216 -25.60 -1.92 -2.35
C ALA A 216 -26.39 -2.19 -1.06
N ALA A 217 -27.52 -2.91 -1.17
CA ALA A 217 -28.29 -3.31 0.00
C ALA A 217 -27.46 -4.22 0.93
N ASP A 218 -27.68 -4.12 2.24
CA ASP A 218 -27.00 -4.91 3.29
C ASP A 218 -27.18 -6.44 3.10
N VAL A 219 -28.30 -6.86 2.53
CA VAL A 219 -28.54 -8.26 2.18
C VAL A 219 -28.29 -8.46 0.70
N ASN A 220 -27.15 -9.04 0.36
CA ASN A 220 -26.76 -9.28 -1.02
C ASN A 220 -25.90 -10.55 -1.17
N ASN A 221 -25.49 -10.87 -2.41
CA ASN A 221 -24.65 -12.03 -2.75
C ASN A 221 -23.20 -11.65 -3.12
N TYR A 222 -22.80 -10.40 -2.92
CA TYR A 222 -21.51 -9.87 -3.37
C TYR A 222 -20.40 -9.99 -2.31
N GLU A 223 -20.77 -10.30 -1.06
CA GLU A 223 -19.92 -10.22 0.11
C GLU A 223 -19.53 -11.60 0.65
N ASN A 224 -18.26 -11.75 1.05
CA ASN A 224 -17.80 -12.94 1.76
C ASN A 224 -18.25 -12.88 3.22
N GLU A 225 -18.53 -14.04 3.79
CA GLU A 225 -18.80 -14.17 5.23
C GLU A 225 -17.54 -13.82 6.06
N PHE A 226 -17.72 -13.13 7.18
CA PHE A 226 -16.60 -12.86 8.10
C PHE A 226 -16.03 -14.15 8.71
N MET A 227 -16.89 -15.13 8.93
CA MET A 227 -16.55 -16.52 9.23
C MET A 227 -17.75 -17.40 8.83
N GLU A 228 -17.57 -18.73 8.81
CA GLU A 228 -18.65 -19.67 8.53
C GLU A 228 -19.89 -19.38 9.41
N GLY A 229 -21.00 -19.09 8.75
CA GLY A 229 -22.28 -18.75 9.36
C GLY A 229 -22.40 -17.30 9.91
N VAL A 230 -21.43 -16.44 9.70
CA VAL A 230 -21.50 -15.00 10.04
C VAL A 230 -21.35 -14.16 8.78
N LYS A 231 -22.45 -13.77 8.21
CA LYS A 231 -22.52 -12.94 7.01
C LYS A 231 -22.04 -11.52 7.31
N ALA A 232 -21.66 -10.80 6.25
CA ALA A 232 -21.44 -9.37 6.25
C ALA A 232 -22.81 -8.70 6.22
N GLN A 233 -23.44 -8.59 7.38
CA GLN A 233 -24.74 -7.95 7.57
C GLN A 233 -24.78 -7.28 8.94
N PHE A 234 -25.24 -6.05 8.96
CA PHE A 234 -25.31 -5.26 10.20
C PHE A 234 -26.45 -5.71 11.13
N PRO A 235 -26.22 -5.72 12.44
CA PRO A 235 -24.96 -5.46 13.14
C PRO A 235 -24.02 -6.67 13.11
N ILE A 236 -22.73 -6.46 12.85
CA ILE A 236 -21.73 -7.52 12.81
C ILE A 236 -21.24 -7.83 14.24
N ASP A 237 -21.36 -9.09 14.66
CA ASP A 237 -20.99 -9.55 16.00
C ASP A 237 -19.47 -9.79 16.13
N LEU A 238 -18.69 -8.70 16.33
CA LEU A 238 -17.24 -8.80 16.46
C LEU A 238 -16.79 -9.64 17.66
N PRO A 239 -17.44 -9.59 18.86
CA PRO A 239 -17.10 -10.46 19.97
C PRO A 239 -17.12 -11.95 19.61
N ALA A 240 -18.15 -12.40 18.87
CA ALA A 240 -18.25 -13.80 18.45
C ALA A 240 -17.14 -14.17 17.43
N ILE A 241 -16.84 -13.28 16.49
CA ILE A 241 -15.78 -13.48 15.50
C ILE A 241 -14.40 -13.48 16.17
N TYR A 242 -14.14 -12.53 17.06
CA TYR A 242 -12.88 -12.40 17.80
C TYR A 242 -12.58 -13.65 18.61
N LYS A 243 -13.58 -14.21 19.29
CA LYS A 243 -13.41 -15.46 20.06
C LYS A 243 -12.91 -16.63 19.21
N LYS A 244 -13.25 -16.68 17.90
CA LYS A 244 -12.85 -17.76 16.99
C LYS A 244 -11.58 -17.43 16.20
N LYS A 245 -11.41 -16.19 15.75
CA LYS A 245 -10.35 -15.78 14.81
C LYS A 245 -9.19 -15.01 15.47
N GLY A 246 -9.33 -14.64 16.76
CA GLY A 246 -8.32 -13.85 17.47
C GLY A 246 -8.21 -12.41 16.97
N TYR A 247 -7.11 -11.76 17.28
CA TYR A 247 -6.91 -10.33 17.04
C TYR A 247 -6.86 -9.93 15.56
N GLY A 248 -6.50 -10.85 14.66
CA GLY A 248 -6.38 -10.57 13.23
C GLY A 248 -7.65 -10.00 12.60
N ILE A 249 -8.83 -10.26 13.20
CA ILE A 249 -10.10 -9.73 12.71
C ILE A 249 -10.18 -8.20 12.74
N ILE A 250 -9.38 -7.52 13.59
CA ILE A 250 -9.39 -6.05 13.68
C ILE A 250 -9.03 -5.41 12.33
N ARG A 251 -8.23 -6.08 11.53
CA ARG A 251 -7.85 -5.65 10.19
C ARG A 251 -9.06 -5.48 9.27
N SER A 252 -10.07 -6.35 9.40
CA SER A 252 -11.29 -6.34 8.59
C SER A 252 -12.42 -5.55 9.26
N THR A 253 -12.08 -4.56 10.10
CA THR A 253 -13.03 -3.65 10.75
C THR A 253 -12.55 -2.20 10.64
N PRO A 254 -13.43 -1.20 10.68
CA PRO A 254 -13.02 0.21 10.68
C PRO A 254 -12.17 0.57 11.92
N PHE A 255 -12.30 -0.19 13.00
CA PHE A 255 -11.54 0.01 14.24
C PHE A 255 -10.04 -0.21 14.07
N GLY A 256 -9.60 -0.92 13.03
CA GLY A 256 -8.18 -1.02 12.68
C GLY A 256 -7.60 0.31 12.19
N CYS A 257 -8.38 1.16 11.51
CA CYS A 257 -7.97 2.52 11.18
C CYS A 257 -7.87 3.38 12.45
N ASN A 258 -8.84 3.30 13.37
CA ASN A 258 -8.77 3.99 14.67
C ASN A 258 -7.51 3.59 15.45
N LEU A 259 -7.24 2.28 15.56
CA LEU A 259 -6.06 1.75 16.24
C LEU A 259 -4.75 2.27 15.60
N THR A 260 -4.73 2.46 14.28
CA THR A 260 -3.57 3.01 13.56
C THR A 260 -3.35 4.48 13.89
N PHE A 261 -4.41 5.31 13.99
CA PHE A 261 -4.28 6.70 14.43
C PHE A 261 -3.96 6.82 15.93
N ASP A 262 -4.45 5.90 16.76
CA ASP A 262 -4.12 5.87 18.18
C ASP A 262 -2.61 5.66 18.41
N ILE A 263 -2.01 4.69 17.70
CA ILE A 263 -0.56 4.49 17.82
C ILE A 263 0.23 5.61 17.13
N ALA A 264 -0.28 6.25 16.08
CA ALA A 264 0.34 7.42 15.46
C ALA A 264 0.42 8.60 16.44
N LYS A 265 -0.66 8.89 17.17
CA LYS A 265 -0.67 9.90 18.25
C LYS A 265 0.32 9.52 19.37
N ALA A 266 0.34 8.26 19.77
CA ALA A 266 1.29 7.76 20.78
C ALA A 266 2.76 7.89 20.32
N ALA A 267 3.04 7.70 19.02
CA ALA A 267 4.37 7.89 18.45
C ALA A 267 4.79 9.37 18.45
N ILE A 268 3.89 10.30 18.13
CA ILE A 268 4.16 11.75 18.19
C ILE A 268 4.55 12.15 19.62
N GLU A 269 3.80 11.72 20.62
CA GLU A 269 4.10 12.04 22.02
C GLU A 269 5.36 11.31 22.51
N GLY A 270 5.47 10.02 22.24
CA GLY A 270 6.53 9.17 22.76
C GLY A 270 7.92 9.49 22.19
N GLU A 271 7.97 9.93 20.93
CA GLU A 271 9.19 10.31 20.23
C GLU A 271 9.42 11.83 20.17
N ASN A 272 8.49 12.63 20.69
CA ASN A 272 8.54 14.10 20.59
C ASN A 272 8.58 14.58 19.12
N LEU A 273 7.86 13.92 18.21
CA LEU A 273 7.89 14.27 16.80
C LEU A 273 7.35 15.68 16.55
N GLY A 274 8.04 16.44 15.71
CA GLY A 274 7.69 17.82 15.37
C GLY A 274 7.94 18.84 16.48
N ARG A 275 8.57 18.45 17.59
CA ARG A 275 8.96 19.31 18.70
C ARG A 275 10.48 19.48 18.80
N ASN A 276 11.21 18.90 17.86
CA ASN A 276 12.66 18.99 17.75
C ASN A 276 13.08 20.26 16.99
N SER A 277 14.38 20.49 16.89
CA SER A 277 14.96 21.57 16.08
C SER A 277 14.91 21.31 14.58
N ASP A 278 14.88 20.05 14.21
CA ASP A 278 14.86 19.58 12.82
C ASP A 278 13.48 18.96 12.49
N THR A 279 13.14 18.90 11.21
CA THR A 279 11.92 18.25 10.71
C THR A 279 11.92 16.76 11.02
N ASP A 280 10.81 16.23 11.49
CA ASP A 280 10.61 14.80 11.66
C ASP A 280 9.62 14.24 10.62
N VAL A 281 9.57 12.92 10.46
CA VAL A 281 8.65 12.21 9.55
C VAL A 281 7.85 11.16 10.30
N LEU A 282 6.54 11.16 10.07
CA LEU A 282 5.63 10.09 10.49
C LEU A 282 4.93 9.48 9.28
N THR A 283 5.13 8.17 9.07
CA THR A 283 4.41 7.43 8.03
C THR A 283 3.28 6.65 8.65
N ILE A 284 2.08 6.82 8.11
CA ILE A 284 0.85 6.17 8.59
C ILE A 284 0.22 5.42 7.44
N SER A 285 -0.15 4.14 7.63
CA SER A 285 -0.94 3.40 6.65
C SER A 285 -2.17 2.76 7.29
N CYS A 286 -3.35 3.17 6.83
CA CYS A 286 -4.64 2.60 7.19
C CYS A 286 -4.90 1.35 6.37
N SER A 287 -4.54 0.19 6.91
CA SER A 287 -4.62 -1.09 6.21
C SER A 287 -6.03 -1.69 6.14
N SER A 288 -6.95 -1.30 7.04
CA SER A 288 -8.27 -1.94 7.18
C SER A 288 -9.17 -1.72 5.97
N THR A 289 -9.05 -0.62 5.28
CA THR A 289 -9.80 -0.32 4.06
C THR A 289 -9.62 -1.39 2.98
N ASP A 290 -8.38 -1.90 2.81
CA ASP A 290 -8.08 -2.98 1.89
C ASP A 290 -8.67 -4.33 2.35
N TYR A 291 -8.51 -4.68 3.63
CA TYR A 291 -9.08 -5.92 4.17
C TYR A 291 -10.61 -5.95 4.07
N ILE A 292 -11.28 -4.83 4.34
CA ILE A 292 -12.73 -4.69 4.18
C ILE A 292 -13.09 -4.80 2.70
N GLY A 293 -12.40 -4.08 1.81
CA GLY A 293 -12.62 -4.18 0.37
C GLY A 293 -12.50 -5.62 -0.14
N HIS A 294 -11.43 -6.32 0.22
CA HIS A 294 -11.27 -7.74 -0.12
C HIS A 294 -12.42 -8.61 0.42
N GLN A 295 -12.91 -8.32 1.62
CA GLN A 295 -13.96 -9.09 2.28
C GLN A 295 -15.33 -8.89 1.62
N VAL A 296 -15.73 -7.64 1.40
CA VAL A 296 -17.12 -7.30 1.04
C VAL A 296 -17.25 -6.60 -0.32
N GLY A 297 -16.16 -6.04 -0.85
CA GLY A 297 -16.17 -5.32 -2.13
C GLY A 297 -16.36 -3.82 -2.00
N VAL A 298 -16.18 -3.13 -3.12
CA VAL A 298 -16.16 -1.65 -3.20
C VAL A 298 -17.54 -0.98 -3.11
N ASN A 299 -18.61 -1.77 -3.19
CA ASN A 299 -20.00 -1.27 -3.18
C ASN A 299 -20.75 -1.65 -1.90
N ALA A 300 -20.08 -2.21 -0.89
CA ALA A 300 -20.69 -2.65 0.36
C ALA A 300 -20.95 -1.49 1.33
N ILE A 301 -21.97 -1.62 2.19
CA ILE A 301 -22.23 -0.68 3.28
C ILE A 301 -21.04 -0.62 4.23
N GLU A 302 -20.41 -1.76 4.51
CA GLU A 302 -19.22 -1.84 5.35
C GLU A 302 -18.05 -1.00 4.80
N THR A 303 -17.88 -0.97 3.49
CA THR A 303 -16.88 -0.12 2.84
C THR A 303 -17.23 1.35 3.05
N GLU A 304 -18.47 1.77 2.77
CA GLU A 304 -18.92 3.14 3.00
C GLU A 304 -18.79 3.53 4.47
N ASP A 305 -19.26 2.69 5.40
CA ASP A 305 -19.18 2.93 6.86
C ASP A 305 -17.74 3.06 7.33
N CYS A 306 -16.83 2.24 6.77
CA CYS A 306 -15.41 2.34 7.06
C CYS A 306 -14.84 3.71 6.63
N TYR A 307 -15.19 4.22 5.46
CA TYR A 307 -14.73 5.54 4.98
C TYR A 307 -15.34 6.70 5.77
N LEU A 308 -16.60 6.61 6.18
CA LEU A 308 -17.23 7.63 7.03
C LEU A 308 -16.58 7.69 8.43
N ARG A 309 -16.21 6.54 9.00
CA ARG A 309 -15.47 6.48 10.27
C ARG A 309 -14.02 6.92 10.10
N LEU A 310 -13.39 6.59 9.00
CA LEU A 310 -12.06 7.06 8.66
C LEU A 310 -12.00 8.58 8.54
N ASP A 311 -13.00 9.19 7.91
CA ASP A 311 -13.15 10.66 7.82
C ASP A 311 -13.16 11.32 9.19
N LYS A 312 -13.94 10.77 10.15
CA LYS A 312 -13.95 11.24 11.54
C LYS A 312 -12.59 11.06 12.23
N ALA A 313 -11.95 9.92 12.00
CA ALA A 313 -10.63 9.65 12.58
C ALA A 313 -9.55 10.59 12.01
N LEU A 314 -9.64 10.93 10.72
CA LEU A 314 -8.80 11.95 10.09
C LEU A 314 -9.05 13.34 10.67
N ALA A 315 -10.32 13.74 10.87
CA ALA A 315 -10.67 15.01 11.48
C ALA A 315 -10.07 15.12 12.90
N ASP A 316 -10.28 14.10 13.73
CA ASP A 316 -9.70 14.02 15.08
C ASP A 316 -8.18 14.05 15.08
N PHE A 317 -7.55 13.45 14.08
CA PHE A 317 -6.10 13.43 13.94
C PHE A 317 -5.54 14.79 13.51
N PHE A 318 -6.18 15.47 12.56
CA PHE A 318 -5.77 16.82 12.15
C PHE A 318 -5.99 17.84 13.28
N ASP A 319 -7.07 17.75 14.02
CA ASP A 319 -7.30 18.58 15.22
C ASP A 319 -6.22 18.33 16.29
N TYR A 320 -5.81 17.10 16.47
CA TYR A 320 -4.72 16.74 17.36
C TYR A 320 -3.38 17.34 16.87
N LEU A 321 -3.08 17.29 15.58
CA LEU A 321 -1.87 17.89 15.00
C LEU A 321 -1.88 19.42 15.16
N ASP A 322 -3.02 20.08 14.92
CA ASP A 322 -3.16 21.53 15.10
C ASP A 322 -2.88 21.96 16.53
N LYS A 323 -3.37 21.19 17.52
CA LYS A 323 -3.14 21.45 18.95
C LYS A 323 -1.72 21.16 19.41
N THR A 324 -1.09 20.11 18.84
CA THR A 324 0.17 19.55 19.34
C THR A 324 1.40 20.14 18.64
N ILE A 325 1.32 20.31 17.33
CA ILE A 325 2.41 20.80 16.46
C ILE A 325 2.17 22.26 16.06
N GLY A 326 0.90 22.64 15.94
CA GLY A 326 0.44 23.95 15.47
C GLY A 326 -0.01 23.94 14.02
N LYS A 327 -1.18 24.54 13.75
CA LYS A 327 -1.69 24.70 12.38
C LYS A 327 -0.66 25.44 11.52
N GLY A 328 -0.36 24.91 10.34
CA GLY A 328 0.65 25.46 9.41
C GLY A 328 2.10 25.08 9.74
N ASN A 329 2.39 24.36 10.82
CA ASN A 329 3.74 23.91 11.17
C ASN A 329 4.05 22.48 10.70
N TYR A 330 3.08 21.76 10.16
CA TYR A 330 3.27 20.42 9.59
C TYR A 330 2.85 20.39 8.12
N LEU A 331 3.51 19.53 7.37
CA LEU A 331 3.15 19.16 5.99
C LEU A 331 2.46 17.80 6.04
N ALA A 332 1.22 17.73 5.59
CA ALA A 332 0.50 16.47 5.45
C ALA A 332 0.27 16.14 3.97
N PHE A 333 0.43 14.87 3.59
CA PHE A 333 -0.11 14.36 2.34
C PHE A 333 -0.94 13.10 2.58
N LEU A 334 -1.95 12.88 1.75
CA LEU A 334 -2.79 11.69 1.75
C LEU A 334 -2.87 11.12 0.35
N THR A 335 -2.66 9.81 0.24
CA THR A 335 -2.74 9.07 -1.02
C THR A 335 -3.19 7.63 -0.78
N ALA A 336 -3.20 6.81 -1.83
CA ALA A 336 -3.40 5.37 -1.76
C ALA A 336 -2.28 4.62 -2.47
N ASP A 337 -2.07 3.39 -2.09
CA ASP A 337 -1.11 2.47 -2.72
C ASP A 337 -1.67 1.79 -3.97
N HIS A 338 -2.98 1.63 -4.06
CA HIS A 338 -3.79 1.19 -5.21
C HIS A 338 -5.28 1.40 -4.94
N GLY A 339 -6.11 1.21 -5.97
CA GLY A 339 -7.56 1.13 -5.83
C GLY A 339 -8.07 -0.32 -5.77
N GLY A 340 -9.28 -0.56 -6.27
CA GLY A 340 -9.90 -1.89 -6.30
C GLY A 340 -11.02 -1.99 -7.33
N VAL A 341 -11.16 -3.17 -7.94
CA VAL A 341 -12.16 -3.45 -8.98
C VAL A 341 -13.55 -3.64 -8.36
N ASN A 342 -14.61 -3.31 -9.10
CA ASN A 342 -15.96 -3.69 -8.69
C ASN A 342 -16.12 -5.21 -8.67
N ASN A 343 -16.92 -5.71 -7.73
CA ASN A 343 -17.22 -7.13 -7.60
C ASN A 343 -17.84 -7.70 -8.89
N ALA A 344 -17.37 -8.85 -9.35
CA ALA A 344 -17.83 -9.47 -10.61
C ALA A 344 -19.33 -9.81 -10.58
N THR A 345 -19.84 -10.37 -9.48
CA THR A 345 -21.26 -10.69 -9.34
C THR A 345 -22.12 -9.42 -9.37
N PHE A 346 -21.67 -8.33 -8.70
CA PHE A 346 -22.34 -7.03 -8.76
C PHE A 346 -22.39 -6.50 -10.20
N LEU A 347 -21.26 -6.51 -10.92
CA LEU A 347 -21.22 -6.05 -12.32
C LEU A 347 -22.15 -6.86 -13.23
N LYS A 348 -22.17 -8.18 -13.04
CA LYS A 348 -23.05 -9.09 -13.79
C LYS A 348 -24.52 -8.72 -13.60
N ASP A 349 -24.95 -8.44 -12.38
CA ASP A 349 -26.34 -8.04 -12.09
C ASP A 349 -26.68 -6.68 -12.74
N GLN A 350 -25.68 -5.81 -12.90
CA GLN A 350 -25.80 -4.52 -13.62
C GLN A 350 -25.63 -4.67 -15.15
N LYS A 351 -25.46 -5.90 -15.69
CA LYS A 351 -25.22 -6.18 -17.12
C LYS A 351 -23.95 -5.53 -17.68
N ILE A 352 -22.95 -5.33 -16.82
CA ILE A 352 -21.62 -4.82 -17.17
C ILE A 352 -20.69 -6.02 -17.37
N PRO A 353 -19.80 -6.01 -18.38
CA PRO A 353 -18.82 -7.07 -18.55
C PRO A 353 -17.99 -7.30 -17.30
N ASP A 354 -17.81 -8.56 -16.94
CA ASP A 354 -17.13 -8.98 -15.72
C ASP A 354 -16.41 -10.32 -15.91
N GLY A 355 -15.50 -10.66 -15.00
CA GLY A 355 -14.91 -11.98 -14.92
C GLY A 355 -13.97 -12.18 -13.74
N ILE A 356 -13.83 -13.43 -13.34
CA ILE A 356 -12.84 -13.87 -12.37
C ILE A 356 -11.91 -14.85 -13.05
N TRP A 357 -10.64 -14.46 -13.13
CA TRP A 357 -9.63 -15.34 -13.68
C TRP A 357 -9.29 -16.45 -12.69
N ASN A 358 -9.78 -17.64 -12.98
CA ASN A 358 -9.48 -18.83 -12.22
C ASN A 358 -8.27 -19.57 -12.82
N LYS A 359 -7.10 -19.38 -12.23
CA LYS A 359 -5.86 -20.04 -12.66
C LYS A 359 -5.59 -21.40 -12.01
N LYS A 360 -6.58 -21.99 -11.31
CA LYS A 360 -6.43 -23.31 -10.69
C LYS A 360 -6.07 -24.36 -11.73
N GLY A 361 -4.97 -25.09 -11.48
CA GLY A 361 -4.46 -26.11 -12.40
C GLY A 361 -3.80 -25.56 -13.67
N LEU A 362 -3.67 -24.22 -13.84
CA LEU A 362 -3.06 -23.65 -15.05
C LEU A 362 -1.55 -23.90 -15.11
N VAL A 363 -0.85 -23.87 -13.97
CA VAL A 363 0.59 -24.19 -13.90
C VAL A 363 0.87 -25.61 -14.34
N GLU A 364 0.07 -26.57 -13.90
CA GLU A 364 0.14 -27.98 -14.30
C GLU A 364 -0.10 -28.12 -15.80
N LYS A 365 -1.15 -27.51 -16.34
CA LYS A 365 -1.45 -27.54 -17.79
C LYS A 365 -0.34 -26.94 -18.64
N LEU A 366 0.31 -25.86 -18.17
CA LEU A 366 1.46 -25.28 -18.85
C LEU A 366 2.66 -26.22 -18.82
N ASN A 367 2.94 -26.84 -17.67
CA ASN A 367 4.04 -27.80 -17.57
C ASN A 367 3.79 -29.04 -18.44
N ASP A 368 2.59 -29.59 -18.47
CA ASP A 368 2.26 -30.77 -19.30
C ASP A 368 2.42 -30.44 -20.79
N MET A 369 1.97 -29.28 -21.23
CA MET A 369 2.16 -28.79 -22.60
C MET A 369 3.66 -28.65 -22.94
N LEU A 370 4.44 -28.04 -22.06
CA LEU A 370 5.88 -27.82 -22.27
C LEU A 370 6.66 -29.15 -22.26
N LYS A 371 6.31 -30.10 -21.39
CA LYS A 371 6.90 -31.44 -21.37
C LYS A 371 6.70 -32.16 -22.71
N ALA A 372 5.48 -32.12 -23.24
CA ALA A 372 5.18 -32.73 -24.51
C ALA A 372 5.89 -32.02 -25.68
N GLN A 373 5.94 -30.69 -25.67
CA GLN A 373 6.54 -29.89 -26.75
C GLN A 373 8.06 -30.01 -26.81
N PHE A 374 8.73 -30.01 -25.66
CA PHE A 374 10.19 -30.02 -25.56
C PHE A 374 10.78 -31.38 -25.20
N ASN A 375 9.94 -32.42 -25.11
CA ASN A 375 10.34 -33.78 -24.75
C ASN A 375 11.22 -33.82 -23.47
N THR A 376 10.72 -33.24 -22.38
CA THR A 376 11.41 -33.15 -21.09
C THR A 376 10.51 -33.61 -19.95
N ASP A 377 11.08 -34.22 -18.90
CA ASP A 377 10.36 -34.58 -17.68
C ASP A 377 10.28 -33.42 -16.67
N LYS A 378 11.08 -32.36 -16.91
CA LYS A 378 11.22 -31.25 -15.95
C LYS A 378 9.98 -30.37 -15.93
N LYS A 379 9.73 -29.78 -14.75
CA LYS A 379 8.77 -28.69 -14.60
C LYS A 379 9.47 -27.39 -14.90
N LEU A 380 9.04 -26.70 -15.97
CA LEU A 380 9.67 -25.45 -16.43
C LEU A 380 8.96 -24.20 -15.91
N VAL A 381 7.70 -24.32 -15.46
CA VAL A 381 6.93 -23.23 -14.83
C VAL A 381 6.79 -23.51 -13.34
N LEU A 382 7.27 -22.56 -12.52
CA LEU A 382 7.20 -22.64 -11.06
C LEU A 382 5.83 -22.20 -10.54
N SER A 383 5.37 -21.03 -10.96
CA SER A 383 4.11 -20.46 -10.48
C SER A 383 3.59 -19.35 -11.38
N ILE A 384 2.31 -18.94 -11.12
CA ILE A 384 1.73 -17.71 -11.64
C ILE A 384 1.35 -16.86 -10.42
N LYS A 385 2.01 -15.72 -10.25
CA LYS A 385 1.82 -14.79 -9.14
C LYS A 385 1.88 -13.35 -9.64
N ASN A 386 1.12 -12.45 -9.04
CA ASN A 386 1.12 -11.03 -9.42
C ASN A 386 0.87 -10.82 -10.93
N TYR A 387 0.02 -11.64 -11.55
CA TYR A 387 -0.22 -11.68 -13.01
C TYR A 387 1.05 -11.97 -13.84
N GLN A 388 2.05 -12.61 -13.27
CA GLN A 388 3.31 -12.97 -13.93
C GLN A 388 3.58 -14.47 -13.82
N VAL A 389 4.16 -15.04 -14.87
CA VAL A 389 4.59 -16.45 -14.91
C VAL A 389 6.07 -16.53 -14.54
N PHE A 390 6.37 -17.30 -13.52
CA PHE A 390 7.74 -17.56 -13.05
C PHE A 390 8.22 -18.91 -13.55
N PHE A 391 9.46 -18.95 -14.03
CA PHE A 391 10.07 -20.12 -14.65
C PHE A 391 11.21 -20.66 -13.80
N ASP A 392 11.44 -21.96 -13.91
CA ASP A 392 12.64 -22.63 -13.41
C ASP A 392 13.75 -22.54 -14.47
N THR A 393 14.52 -21.45 -14.43
CA THR A 393 15.60 -21.21 -15.38
C THR A 393 16.69 -22.27 -15.29
N THR A 394 16.98 -22.80 -14.10
CA THR A 394 17.94 -23.91 -13.91
C THR A 394 17.44 -25.18 -14.61
N ALA A 395 16.19 -25.55 -14.43
CA ALA A 395 15.60 -26.71 -15.09
C ALA A 395 15.59 -26.56 -16.63
N ILE A 396 15.36 -25.35 -17.14
CA ILE A 396 15.37 -25.04 -18.58
C ILE A 396 16.81 -25.18 -19.14
N GLU A 397 17.81 -24.63 -18.46
CA GLU A 397 19.23 -24.74 -18.83
C GLU A 397 19.70 -26.20 -18.80
N GLU A 398 19.43 -26.94 -17.72
CA GLU A 398 19.79 -28.36 -17.61
C GLU A 398 19.09 -29.25 -18.67
N ALA A 399 17.92 -28.86 -19.14
CA ALA A 399 17.22 -29.55 -20.24
C ALA A 399 17.76 -29.14 -21.63
N ASN A 400 18.69 -28.19 -21.69
CA ASN A 400 19.21 -27.59 -22.92
C ASN A 400 18.11 -27.05 -23.86
N ILE A 401 17.12 -26.38 -23.25
CA ILE A 401 15.97 -25.79 -23.96
C ILE A 401 16.16 -24.27 -24.06
N ASP A 402 15.83 -23.67 -25.19
CA ASP A 402 15.84 -22.22 -25.35
C ASP A 402 14.74 -21.55 -24.48
N TYR A 403 15.17 -20.72 -23.53
CA TYR A 403 14.26 -19.99 -22.64
C TYR A 403 13.27 -19.10 -23.40
N ALA A 404 13.70 -18.47 -24.50
CA ALA A 404 12.81 -17.64 -25.31
C ALA A 404 11.70 -18.48 -25.97
N ALA A 405 12.01 -19.70 -26.42
CA ALA A 405 11.03 -20.63 -26.97
C ALA A 405 10.02 -21.11 -25.90
N VAL A 406 10.48 -21.34 -24.67
CA VAL A 406 9.59 -21.69 -23.54
C VAL A 406 8.63 -20.54 -23.24
N LYS A 407 9.14 -19.30 -23.09
CA LYS A 407 8.29 -18.11 -22.87
C LYS A 407 7.28 -17.92 -23.99
N GLN A 408 7.71 -18.03 -25.25
CA GLN A 408 6.81 -17.88 -26.41
C GLN A 408 5.70 -18.93 -26.42
N SER A 409 5.98 -20.18 -26.06
CA SER A 409 4.98 -21.25 -25.97
C SER A 409 3.94 -20.96 -24.88
N VAL A 410 4.39 -20.46 -23.72
CA VAL A 410 3.51 -20.03 -22.62
C VAL A 410 2.66 -18.84 -23.04
N VAL A 411 3.24 -17.82 -23.68
CA VAL A 411 2.49 -16.66 -24.23
C VAL A 411 1.39 -17.11 -25.18
N ASN A 412 1.72 -17.98 -26.13
CA ASN A 412 0.77 -18.49 -27.12
C ASN A 412 -0.38 -19.29 -26.46
N ARG A 413 -0.09 -20.00 -25.39
CA ARG A 413 -1.10 -20.75 -24.62
C ARG A 413 -1.99 -19.81 -23.83
N LEU A 414 -1.43 -18.82 -23.13
CA LEU A 414 -2.16 -17.87 -22.30
C LEU A 414 -3.07 -16.96 -23.12
N LYS A 415 -2.67 -16.55 -24.33
CA LYS A 415 -3.54 -15.80 -25.27
C LYS A 415 -4.84 -16.54 -25.66
N LYS A 416 -4.94 -17.85 -25.40
CA LYS A 416 -6.15 -18.64 -25.63
C LYS A 416 -7.08 -18.72 -24.41
N GLU A 417 -6.65 -18.23 -23.25
CA GLU A 417 -7.50 -18.17 -22.06
C GLU A 417 -8.57 -17.08 -22.22
N HIS A 418 -9.82 -17.41 -21.87
CA HIS A 418 -10.98 -16.52 -22.07
C HIS A 418 -10.80 -15.14 -21.42
N ASP A 419 -10.25 -15.11 -20.21
CA ASP A 419 -10.16 -13.89 -19.40
C ASP A 419 -8.92 -13.05 -19.70
N VAL A 420 -7.95 -13.61 -20.46
CA VAL A 420 -6.69 -12.95 -20.81
C VAL A 420 -6.91 -12.05 -22.02
N HIS A 421 -6.51 -10.79 -21.89
CA HIS A 421 -6.52 -9.82 -22.97
C HIS A 421 -5.18 -9.76 -23.70
N TYR A 422 -4.08 -9.67 -22.91
CA TYR A 422 -2.71 -9.74 -23.44
C TYR A 422 -1.88 -10.72 -22.61
N ALA A 423 -0.95 -11.38 -23.27
CA ALA A 423 0.17 -12.07 -22.64
C ALA A 423 1.41 -11.82 -23.47
N PHE A 424 2.54 -11.47 -22.83
CA PHE A 424 3.78 -11.11 -23.53
C PHE A 424 5.02 -11.39 -22.68
N ASP A 425 6.13 -11.58 -23.38
CA ASP A 425 7.47 -11.69 -22.80
C ASP A 425 7.90 -10.34 -22.21
N MET A 426 8.20 -10.29 -20.93
CA MET A 426 8.56 -9.07 -20.21
C MET A 426 9.82 -8.41 -20.79
N GLU A 427 10.79 -9.18 -21.26
CA GLU A 427 12.02 -8.65 -21.87
C GLU A 427 11.79 -8.03 -23.26
N LYS A 428 10.65 -8.36 -23.90
CA LYS A 428 10.26 -7.84 -25.22
C LYS A 428 9.15 -6.80 -25.15
N THR A 429 8.79 -6.33 -23.96
CA THR A 429 7.66 -5.40 -23.76
C THR A 429 7.73 -4.17 -24.67
N SER A 430 8.91 -3.62 -24.91
CA SER A 430 9.09 -2.42 -25.78
C SER A 430 8.66 -2.63 -27.24
N THR A 431 8.68 -3.85 -27.72
CA THR A 431 8.33 -4.22 -29.12
C THR A 431 6.95 -4.84 -29.27
N GLU A 432 6.24 -5.09 -28.15
CA GLU A 432 4.90 -5.66 -28.20
C GLU A 432 3.85 -4.69 -28.71
N SER A 433 2.88 -5.21 -29.45
CA SER A 433 1.73 -4.44 -29.95
C SER A 433 0.63 -4.37 -28.89
N ILE A 434 0.85 -3.50 -27.88
CA ILE A 434 -0.05 -3.21 -26.77
C ILE A 434 -0.17 -1.70 -26.58
N PRO A 435 -1.22 -1.18 -25.88
CA PRO A 435 -1.36 0.25 -25.61
C PRO A 435 -0.09 0.83 -24.95
N GLU A 436 0.32 2.03 -25.37
CA GLU A 436 1.55 2.66 -24.89
C GLU A 436 1.56 2.84 -23.36
N GLN A 437 0.42 3.21 -22.79
CA GLN A 437 0.27 3.34 -21.34
C GLN A 437 0.46 2.02 -20.58
N LEU A 438 0.04 0.90 -21.16
CA LEU A 438 0.28 -0.43 -20.58
C LEU A 438 1.74 -0.82 -20.71
N LYS A 439 2.36 -0.54 -21.86
CA LYS A 439 3.78 -0.78 -22.12
C LYS A 439 4.66 -0.05 -21.11
N PHE A 440 4.42 1.25 -20.91
CA PHE A 440 5.09 2.07 -19.91
C PHE A 440 5.02 1.45 -18.50
N ARG A 441 3.82 1.04 -18.07
CA ARG A 441 3.63 0.43 -16.75
C ARG A 441 4.29 -0.94 -16.63
N ALA A 442 4.26 -1.74 -17.67
CA ALA A 442 4.90 -3.05 -17.66
C ALA A 442 6.44 -2.93 -17.56
N ILE A 443 7.03 -1.98 -18.28
CA ILE A 443 8.49 -1.71 -18.22
C ILE A 443 8.89 -1.25 -16.80
N ASN A 444 8.15 -0.32 -16.22
CA ASN A 444 8.41 0.18 -14.86
C ASN A 444 8.21 -0.91 -13.78
N GLY A 445 7.27 -1.82 -14.01
CA GLY A 445 6.99 -2.94 -13.10
C GLY A 445 7.97 -4.11 -13.20
N TYR A 446 8.80 -4.15 -14.24
CA TYR A 446 9.68 -5.28 -14.50
C TYR A 446 11.03 -5.16 -13.82
N ASN A 447 11.25 -5.94 -12.80
CA ASN A 447 12.57 -6.15 -12.20
C ASN A 447 13.16 -7.47 -12.74
N ARG A 448 14.30 -7.39 -13.42
CA ARG A 448 14.91 -8.54 -14.10
C ARG A 448 15.23 -9.72 -13.17
N GLU A 449 15.56 -9.44 -11.91
CA GLU A 449 15.98 -10.47 -10.95
C GLU A 449 14.80 -11.07 -10.18
N ARG A 450 13.67 -10.33 -10.09
CA ARG A 450 12.57 -10.65 -9.16
C ARG A 450 11.20 -10.80 -9.81
N SER A 451 11.03 -10.34 -11.04
CA SER A 451 9.77 -10.47 -11.78
C SER A 451 9.69 -11.77 -12.58
N GLY A 452 8.47 -12.18 -12.92
CA GLY A 452 8.25 -13.30 -13.84
C GLY A 452 8.64 -12.97 -15.27
N GLY A 453 8.91 -13.97 -16.09
CA GLY A 453 9.34 -13.79 -17.48
C GLY A 453 8.21 -13.47 -18.47
N VAL A 454 6.94 -13.75 -18.11
CA VAL A 454 5.76 -13.48 -18.95
C VAL A 454 4.73 -12.73 -18.13
N GLN A 455 4.24 -11.60 -18.65
CA GLN A 455 3.13 -10.82 -18.09
C GLN A 455 1.80 -11.34 -18.65
N VAL A 456 0.82 -11.44 -17.77
CA VAL A 456 -0.59 -11.66 -18.09
C VAL A 456 -1.36 -10.37 -17.83
N VAL A 457 -2.18 -9.95 -18.78
CA VAL A 457 -3.08 -8.80 -18.63
C VAL A 457 -4.49 -9.29 -18.89
N LEU A 458 -5.36 -9.14 -17.92
CA LEU A 458 -6.74 -9.55 -18.03
C LEU A 458 -7.59 -8.52 -18.78
N LYS A 459 -8.74 -8.93 -19.25
CA LYS A 459 -9.76 -8.02 -19.80
C LYS A 459 -10.21 -7.02 -18.73
N PRO A 460 -10.70 -5.83 -19.12
CA PRO A 460 -11.27 -4.88 -18.16
C PRO A 460 -12.34 -5.52 -17.28
N ALA A 461 -12.37 -5.16 -15.99
CA ALA A 461 -13.25 -5.74 -14.97
C ALA A 461 -13.05 -7.23 -14.67
N HIS A 462 -12.00 -7.86 -15.22
CA HIS A 462 -11.57 -9.20 -14.85
C HIS A 462 -10.41 -9.11 -13.85
N TYR A 463 -10.43 -9.94 -12.82
CA TYR A 463 -9.41 -9.97 -11.79
C TYR A 463 -9.16 -11.38 -11.26
N GLU A 464 -8.00 -11.59 -10.68
CA GLU A 464 -7.66 -12.84 -10.01
C GLU A 464 -8.25 -12.84 -8.60
N TYR A 465 -9.15 -13.77 -8.32
CA TYR A 465 -9.66 -13.98 -6.97
C TYR A 465 -10.14 -15.42 -6.79
N TYR A 466 -10.22 -15.85 -5.54
CA TYR A 466 -10.65 -17.22 -5.20
C TYR A 466 -12.17 -17.34 -5.03
N SER A 467 -12.89 -16.24 -4.99
CA SER A 467 -14.32 -16.15 -4.73
C SER A 467 -14.98 -15.18 -5.71
N PRO A 468 -16.23 -15.40 -6.14
CA PRO A 468 -17.01 -14.41 -6.87
C PRO A 468 -17.50 -13.25 -6.00
N LYS A 469 -17.14 -13.24 -4.73
CA LYS A 469 -17.51 -12.25 -3.71
C LYS A 469 -16.31 -11.43 -3.29
N GLY A 470 -16.55 -10.25 -2.71
CA GLY A 470 -15.49 -9.32 -2.34
C GLY A 470 -14.84 -8.65 -3.53
N THR A 471 -13.62 -8.14 -3.39
CA THR A 471 -12.86 -7.54 -4.48
C THR A 471 -11.38 -7.91 -4.46
N SER A 472 -10.67 -7.52 -5.53
CA SER A 472 -9.22 -7.62 -5.64
C SER A 472 -8.69 -6.42 -6.42
N HIS A 473 -7.38 -6.41 -6.68
CA HIS A 473 -6.65 -5.35 -7.36
C HIS A 473 -5.41 -5.94 -8.07
N GLY A 474 -4.56 -5.11 -8.63
CA GLY A 474 -3.30 -5.54 -9.26
C GLY A 474 -3.28 -5.33 -10.77
N ALA A 475 -4.37 -4.85 -11.37
CA ALA A 475 -4.47 -4.53 -12.78
C ALA A 475 -3.94 -3.12 -13.10
N TRP A 476 -3.94 -2.77 -14.39
CA TRP A 476 -3.54 -1.45 -14.89
C TRP A 476 -4.74 -0.52 -15.18
N ASN A 477 -5.94 -1.00 -14.92
CA ASN A 477 -7.17 -0.30 -15.22
C ASN A 477 -7.42 0.89 -14.25
N PRO A 478 -8.17 1.92 -14.65
CA PRO A 478 -8.37 3.13 -13.82
C PRO A 478 -8.86 2.86 -12.40
N TYR A 479 -9.69 1.85 -12.20
CA TYR A 479 -10.20 1.50 -10.87
C TYR A 479 -9.11 1.01 -9.89
N ASP A 480 -7.96 0.54 -10.40
CA ASP A 480 -6.80 0.13 -9.59
C ASP A 480 -5.71 1.19 -9.52
N ILE A 481 -5.53 1.98 -10.62
CA ILE A 481 -4.36 2.87 -10.75
C ILE A 481 -4.66 4.35 -10.54
N HIS A 482 -5.92 4.79 -10.59
CA HIS A 482 -6.29 6.18 -10.31
C HIS A 482 -6.58 6.32 -8.81
N ILE A 483 -5.69 7.02 -8.12
CA ILE A 483 -5.64 7.13 -6.67
C ILE A 483 -5.78 8.59 -6.22
N PRO A 484 -6.27 8.86 -4.98
CA PRO A 484 -6.22 10.19 -4.41
C PRO A 484 -4.78 10.66 -4.19
N CYS A 485 -4.55 11.97 -4.31
CA CYS A 485 -3.28 12.60 -3.95
C CYS A 485 -3.55 14.03 -3.49
N LEU A 486 -3.50 14.23 -2.17
CA LEU A 486 -3.84 15.48 -1.51
C LEU A 486 -2.67 15.96 -0.67
N PHE A 487 -2.38 17.26 -0.71
CA PHE A 487 -1.39 17.90 0.15
C PHE A 487 -2.05 18.99 0.98
N MET A 488 -1.63 19.20 2.22
CA MET A 488 -2.17 20.24 3.11
C MET A 488 -1.13 20.68 4.14
N GLY A 489 -1.24 21.91 4.59
CA GLY A 489 -0.48 22.44 5.71
C GLY A 489 0.67 23.34 5.27
N TRP A 490 1.86 23.14 5.83
CA TRP A 490 2.99 24.01 5.67
C TRP A 490 3.34 24.29 4.20
N HIS A 491 3.31 25.58 3.81
CA HIS A 491 3.59 26.10 2.46
C HIS A 491 2.72 25.51 1.33
N ILE A 492 1.64 24.80 1.66
CA ILE A 492 0.68 24.33 0.65
C ILE A 492 -0.39 25.38 0.41
N GLN A 493 -0.48 25.85 -0.81
CA GLN A 493 -1.56 26.74 -1.24
C GLN A 493 -2.78 25.90 -1.65
N HIS A 494 -3.97 26.37 -1.28
CA HIS A 494 -5.20 25.75 -1.73
C HIS A 494 -5.31 25.80 -3.26
N GLY A 495 -5.69 24.67 -3.87
CA GLY A 495 -5.86 24.56 -5.31
C GLY A 495 -6.04 23.13 -5.78
N ALA A 496 -6.09 22.98 -7.09
CA ALA A 496 -6.14 21.66 -7.73
C ALA A 496 -5.46 21.67 -9.09
N THR A 497 -5.04 20.49 -9.56
CA THR A 497 -4.54 20.28 -10.91
C THR A 497 -5.15 19.03 -11.53
N THR A 498 -5.52 19.12 -12.81
CA THR A 498 -5.96 17.99 -13.63
C THR A 498 -4.83 17.42 -14.51
N GLN A 499 -3.64 18.03 -14.44
CA GLN A 499 -2.48 17.51 -15.15
C GLN A 499 -2.14 16.11 -14.65
N PRO A 500 -1.72 15.21 -15.55
CA PRO A 500 -1.32 13.87 -15.17
C PRO A 500 -0.07 13.90 -14.27
N HIS A 501 -0.18 13.28 -13.11
CA HIS A 501 0.90 13.05 -12.17
C HIS A 501 0.96 11.59 -11.78
N PHE A 502 2.11 11.17 -11.26
CA PHE A 502 2.27 9.82 -10.76
C PHE A 502 2.52 9.84 -9.24
N MET A 503 2.21 8.72 -8.56
CA MET A 503 2.49 8.58 -7.13
C MET A 503 3.98 8.77 -6.80
N THR A 504 4.87 8.54 -7.76
CA THR A 504 6.32 8.78 -7.63
C THR A 504 6.66 10.26 -7.45
N ASP A 505 5.79 11.17 -7.88
CA ASP A 505 5.98 12.61 -7.78
C ASP A 505 5.83 13.11 -6.32
N ILE A 506 5.17 12.33 -5.46
CA ILE A 506 4.99 12.64 -4.04
C ILE A 506 6.34 12.79 -3.33
N ALA A 507 7.23 11.81 -3.49
CA ALA A 507 8.55 11.87 -2.85
C ALA A 507 9.39 13.03 -3.38
N ALA A 508 9.39 13.27 -4.69
CA ALA A 508 10.08 14.39 -5.31
C ALA A 508 9.56 15.73 -4.77
N THR A 509 8.22 15.87 -4.65
CA THR A 509 7.57 17.06 -4.12
C THR A 509 7.94 17.33 -2.66
N VAL A 510 7.83 16.31 -1.80
CA VAL A 510 8.18 16.44 -0.37
C VAL A 510 9.66 16.80 -0.20
N CYS A 511 10.56 16.14 -0.94
CA CYS A 511 12.00 16.45 -0.85
C CYS A 511 12.31 17.87 -1.36
N ALA A 512 11.65 18.33 -2.42
CA ALA A 512 11.80 19.71 -2.91
C ALA A 512 11.34 20.74 -1.85
N LEU A 513 10.18 20.55 -1.23
CA LEU A 513 9.68 21.39 -0.14
C LEU A 513 10.60 21.38 1.09
N LEU A 514 11.24 20.24 1.36
CA LEU A 514 12.21 20.13 2.47
C LEU A 514 13.61 20.64 2.12
N HIS A 515 13.86 21.03 0.87
CA HIS A 515 15.20 21.40 0.38
C HIS A 515 16.26 20.33 0.72
N ILE A 516 15.92 19.06 0.41
CA ILE A 516 16.83 17.91 0.56
C ILE A 516 16.97 17.17 -0.76
N GLN A 517 17.96 16.31 -0.87
CA GLN A 517 18.13 15.42 -2.01
C GLN A 517 16.92 14.48 -2.10
N ALA A 518 16.41 14.24 -3.31
CA ALA A 518 15.42 13.19 -3.53
C ALA A 518 16.03 11.80 -3.29
N PRO A 519 15.21 10.78 -2.95
CA PRO A 519 15.69 9.41 -2.79
C PRO A 519 16.52 8.94 -4.00
N ASN A 520 17.54 8.14 -3.76
CA ASN A 520 18.55 7.77 -4.77
C ASN A 520 18.01 7.01 -5.99
N GLY A 521 16.82 6.46 -5.93
CA GLY A 521 16.13 5.83 -7.05
C GLY A 521 14.93 6.63 -7.57
N CYS A 522 14.74 7.87 -7.11
CA CYS A 522 13.59 8.70 -7.47
C CYS A 522 13.60 9.04 -8.96
N ILE A 523 12.45 8.81 -9.62
CA ILE A 523 12.19 9.20 -11.01
C ILE A 523 11.02 10.19 -11.11
N GLY A 524 10.39 10.52 -9.97
CA GLY A 524 9.30 11.48 -9.91
C GLY A 524 9.78 12.90 -10.10
N THR A 525 8.84 13.79 -10.42
CA THR A 525 9.06 15.23 -10.56
C THR A 525 8.22 15.99 -9.55
N PRO A 526 8.71 17.11 -8.98
CA PRO A 526 7.88 17.92 -8.08
C PRO A 526 6.60 18.39 -8.77
N ILE A 527 5.49 18.38 -8.02
CA ILE A 527 4.15 18.78 -8.51
C ILE A 527 4.03 20.31 -8.53
N PHE A 528 4.68 20.98 -7.57
CA PHE A 528 4.69 22.44 -7.42
C PHE A 528 5.96 22.92 -6.74
#